data_dc8e6ce635eba4661fbf032b7f1fa5c1
#
_entry.id   dc8e6ce635eba4661fbf032b7f1fa5c1
#
_cell.length_a   1.000
_cell.length_b   1.000
_cell.length_c   1.000
_cell.angle_alpha   90.00
_cell.angle_beta   90.00
_cell.angle_gamma   90.00
#
_symmetry.space_group_name_H-M   'P 1'
#
loop_
_entity.id
_entity.type
_entity.pdbx_description
1 polymer ?
#
loop_
_entity_poly.entity_id
_entity_poly.type
_entity_poly.pdbx_seq_one_letter_code
_entity_poly.pdbx_strand_id
1 'polypeptide(L)'
;MAHVNDVLSDRTVHKCTRLREAKCGTTVCQFCAVGCSQLAFYKDKELIEVEGDPRSPINAGRQCPKGMSTFMLNRNPYRETRALYRAPGASEWEEKSVDWMLDTIADRIWETRNKGFVEKDENGLTINAATNIGFIGGSALDNEECYLIRKLFTGGLGILPTENSARYCHSTTVAALSPTFGFGACTNPPRDLINSDCILIMGSNMGEAHPVAFHWPMEAKRKGAITIHVDPRFTRTSAACDHYVHTRPGADIAFIGGLINYVLEHDYWFKEYVINYTNAATLIDPGFEFDDVRGFFNGWDPETNSYSQTGTTWDYQYEMNPDGSYGQPKQDLTLQDPHCVFQLIKKQFSYYTPEVVADICGCRPADIVKVGELIGRNSGCLLYTSDAAD
;
A
#
# COMPACT_ATOMS: atom_id res chain seq x y z
N MET A 1 13.99 -1.20 -33.15
CA MET A 1 14.21 0.15 -32.58
C MET A 1 14.28 1.10 -33.76
N ALA A 2 13.35 2.01 -33.91
CA ALA A 2 13.52 3.10 -34.87
C ALA A 2 14.71 3.94 -34.38
N HIS A 3 15.70 4.12 -35.22
CA HIS A 3 16.81 5.01 -34.89
C HIS A 3 16.25 6.42 -34.71
N VAL A 4 16.70 7.12 -33.66
CA VAL A 4 16.32 8.55 -33.41
C VAL A 4 16.52 9.43 -34.64
N ASN A 5 17.41 9.03 -35.56
CA ASN A 5 17.70 9.71 -36.82
C ASN A 5 16.54 9.64 -37.84
N ASP A 6 15.60 8.71 -37.71
CA ASP A 6 14.52 8.52 -38.73
C ASP A 6 13.37 9.56 -38.58
N VAL A 7 13.39 10.35 -37.52
CA VAL A 7 12.32 11.33 -37.19
C VAL A 7 12.86 12.77 -37.21
N LEU A 8 14.14 12.97 -37.44
CA LEU A 8 14.76 14.30 -37.38
C LEU A 8 14.83 14.92 -38.79
N SER A 9 14.51 16.20 -38.89
CA SER A 9 14.75 16.97 -40.14
C SER A 9 16.25 17.05 -40.42
N ASP A 10 16.63 17.21 -41.69
CA ASP A 10 18.03 17.38 -42.11
C ASP A 10 18.75 18.51 -41.32
N ARG A 11 18.02 19.54 -40.98
CA ARG A 11 18.53 20.65 -40.17
C ARG A 11 18.86 20.23 -38.71
N THR A 12 18.13 19.26 -38.18
CA THR A 12 18.31 18.77 -36.80
C THR A 12 19.32 17.65 -36.74
N VAL A 13 19.43 16.80 -37.78
CA VAL A 13 20.41 15.70 -37.89
C VAL A 13 21.84 16.22 -37.76
N HIS A 14 22.12 17.41 -38.29
CA HIS A 14 23.46 18.00 -38.24
C HIS A 14 23.76 18.73 -36.92
N LYS A 15 22.79 18.90 -36.00
CA LYS A 15 23.05 19.49 -34.71
C LYS A 15 23.56 18.41 -33.75
N CYS A 16 24.72 18.68 -33.14
CA CYS A 16 25.27 17.84 -32.08
C CYS A 16 24.45 18.04 -30.83
N THR A 17 23.64 17.03 -30.45
CA THR A 17 22.92 17.00 -29.19
C THR A 17 23.70 16.16 -28.19
N ARG A 18 23.45 16.38 -26.88
CA ARG A 18 24.09 15.60 -25.81
C ARG A 18 23.82 14.09 -25.93
N LEU A 19 22.65 13.72 -26.45
CA LEU A 19 22.23 12.32 -26.62
C LEU A 19 22.71 11.68 -27.93
N ARG A 20 23.36 12.41 -28.82
CA ARG A 20 23.91 11.85 -30.05
C ARG A 20 24.92 10.77 -29.73
N GLU A 21 24.76 9.58 -30.36
CA GLU A 21 25.60 8.40 -30.15
C GLU A 21 25.51 7.80 -28.73
N ALA A 22 24.60 8.30 -27.87
CA ALA A 22 24.34 7.69 -26.57
C ALA A 22 23.62 6.36 -26.73
N LYS A 23 24.02 5.38 -25.95
CA LYS A 23 23.27 4.15 -25.76
C LYS A 23 22.14 4.41 -24.78
N CYS A 24 21.05 3.65 -24.89
CA CYS A 24 19.89 3.79 -24.04
C CYS A 24 19.52 2.44 -23.40
N GLY A 25 19.31 2.43 -22.10
CA GLY A 25 18.75 1.32 -21.34
C GLY A 25 17.45 1.75 -20.67
N THR A 26 16.61 0.80 -20.31
CA THR A 26 15.39 1.06 -19.51
C THR A 26 15.66 0.78 -18.03
N THR A 27 15.06 1.56 -17.16
CA THR A 27 15.09 1.37 -15.72
C THR A 27 13.78 1.87 -15.10
N VAL A 28 13.64 1.73 -13.80
CA VAL A 28 12.48 2.20 -13.02
C VAL A 28 12.92 3.26 -12.05
N CYS A 29 12.11 4.30 -11.89
CA CYS A 29 12.33 5.35 -10.91
C CYS A 29 12.24 4.78 -9.49
N GLN A 30 13.20 5.11 -8.64
CA GLN A 30 13.35 4.57 -7.29
C GLN A 30 12.64 5.38 -6.19
N PHE A 31 12.02 6.52 -6.53
CA PHE A 31 11.55 7.45 -5.51
C PHE A 31 10.21 7.09 -4.89
N CYS A 32 9.25 6.66 -5.69
CA CYS A 32 7.92 6.34 -5.15
C CYS A 32 7.28 5.15 -5.85
N ALA A 33 6.23 4.60 -5.24
CA ALA A 33 5.52 3.41 -5.69
C ALA A 33 4.80 3.54 -7.04
N VAL A 34 4.77 4.72 -7.67
CA VAL A 34 4.23 4.90 -9.03
C VAL A 34 4.97 4.04 -10.04
N GLY A 35 6.28 3.79 -9.82
CA GLY A 35 7.05 2.89 -10.66
C GLY A 35 7.26 3.42 -12.08
N CYS A 36 7.49 4.72 -12.25
CA CYS A 36 7.71 5.33 -13.56
C CYS A 36 8.88 4.68 -14.29
N SER A 37 8.64 4.22 -15.53
CA SER A 37 9.70 3.72 -16.40
C SER A 37 10.54 4.87 -16.93
N GLN A 38 11.85 4.68 -16.90
CA GLN A 38 12.85 5.68 -17.30
C GLN A 38 13.74 5.14 -18.42
N LEU A 39 14.17 6.02 -19.30
CA LEU A 39 15.21 5.81 -20.29
C LEU A 39 16.52 6.41 -19.76
N ALA A 40 17.48 5.56 -19.48
CA ALA A 40 18.82 5.96 -19.05
C ALA A 40 19.75 6.01 -20.27
N PHE A 41 20.21 7.22 -20.59
CA PHE A 41 21.15 7.44 -21.68
C PHE A 41 22.57 7.46 -21.15
N TYR A 42 23.47 6.68 -21.74
CA TYR A 42 24.84 6.57 -21.29
C TYR A 42 25.84 6.53 -22.45
N LYS A 43 27.04 7.02 -22.19
CA LYS A 43 28.19 6.99 -23.10
C LYS A 43 29.43 6.67 -22.27
N ASP A 44 30.26 5.77 -22.76
CA ASP A 44 31.51 5.35 -22.11
C ASP A 44 31.34 4.96 -20.64
N LYS A 45 30.23 4.25 -20.32
CA LYS A 45 29.81 3.85 -18.98
C LYS A 45 29.35 5.01 -18.05
N GLU A 46 29.32 6.23 -18.54
CA GLU A 46 28.78 7.36 -17.80
C GLU A 46 27.32 7.65 -18.16
N LEU A 47 26.47 7.81 -17.14
CA LEU A 47 25.10 8.27 -17.29
C LEU A 47 25.11 9.74 -17.68
N ILE A 48 24.47 10.09 -18.79
CA ILE A 48 24.45 11.48 -19.31
C ILE A 48 23.06 12.12 -19.26
N GLU A 49 21.99 11.32 -19.24
CA GLU A 49 20.61 11.82 -19.15
C GLU A 49 19.67 10.72 -18.68
N VAL A 50 18.55 11.14 -18.04
CA VAL A 50 17.43 10.27 -17.70
C VAL A 50 16.14 10.93 -18.15
N GLU A 51 15.31 10.22 -18.91
CA GLU A 51 14.03 10.70 -19.40
C GLU A 51 12.92 9.67 -19.12
N GLY A 52 11.66 10.07 -19.15
CA GLY A 52 10.53 9.15 -19.04
C GLY A 52 10.39 8.27 -20.29
N ASP A 53 10.07 7.01 -20.11
CA ASP A 53 9.83 6.09 -21.24
C ASP A 53 8.42 6.31 -21.82
N PRO A 54 8.27 6.82 -23.04
CA PRO A 54 6.98 7.06 -23.67
C PRO A 54 6.19 5.76 -23.95
N ARG A 55 6.84 4.60 -23.94
CA ARG A 55 6.20 3.28 -24.14
C ARG A 55 5.56 2.75 -22.86
N SER A 56 5.90 3.34 -21.71
CA SER A 56 5.37 2.89 -20.42
C SER A 56 3.88 3.21 -20.29
N PRO A 57 3.04 2.24 -19.97
CA PRO A 57 1.62 2.49 -19.67
C PRO A 57 1.39 3.26 -18.37
N ILE A 58 2.40 3.30 -17.47
CA ILE A 58 2.32 3.95 -16.16
C ILE A 58 2.48 5.45 -16.28
N ASN A 59 3.58 5.90 -16.89
CA ASN A 59 3.93 7.31 -16.95
C ASN A 59 3.86 7.92 -18.35
N ALA A 60 3.75 7.13 -19.43
CA ALA A 60 3.62 7.59 -20.80
C ALA A 60 4.60 8.73 -21.16
N GLY A 61 5.88 8.53 -20.81
CA GLY A 61 6.96 9.50 -21.03
C GLY A 61 7.05 10.64 -19.99
N ARG A 62 6.14 10.72 -19.05
CA ARG A 62 6.14 11.79 -18.04
C ARG A 62 7.08 11.44 -16.90
N GLN A 63 7.68 12.50 -16.32
CA GLN A 63 8.45 12.42 -15.08
C GLN A 63 8.18 13.63 -14.21
N CYS A 64 8.24 13.44 -12.90
CA CYS A 64 8.27 14.54 -11.94
C CYS A 64 9.74 14.99 -11.68
N PRO A 65 9.95 16.13 -11.03
CA PRO A 65 11.30 16.60 -10.70
C PRO A 65 12.15 15.59 -9.91
N LYS A 66 11.52 14.79 -9.03
CA LYS A 66 12.23 13.72 -8.30
C LYS A 66 12.78 12.65 -9.25
N GLY A 67 11.93 12.14 -10.16
CA GLY A 67 12.36 11.15 -11.17
C GLY A 67 13.46 11.67 -12.07
N MET A 68 13.39 12.91 -12.50
CA MET A 68 14.46 13.54 -13.29
C MET A 68 15.76 13.69 -12.50
N SER A 69 15.69 13.89 -11.18
CA SER A 69 16.88 14.01 -10.33
C SER A 69 17.65 12.69 -10.14
N THR A 70 17.12 11.55 -10.61
CA THR A 70 17.84 10.25 -10.63
C THR A 70 19.23 10.39 -11.28
N PHE A 71 19.33 11.21 -12.33
CA PHE A 71 20.61 11.54 -12.95
C PHE A 71 21.61 12.12 -11.93
N MET A 72 21.15 13.06 -11.10
CA MET A 72 21.99 13.72 -10.09
C MET A 72 22.43 12.77 -8.97
N LEU A 73 21.62 11.78 -8.62
CA LEU A 73 22.02 10.76 -7.63
C LEU A 73 23.22 9.95 -8.10
N ASN A 74 23.26 9.61 -9.39
CA ASN A 74 24.39 8.90 -9.97
C ASN A 74 25.65 9.77 -10.09
N ARG A 75 25.47 11.05 -10.46
CA ARG A 75 26.55 12.01 -10.74
C ARG A 75 26.91 12.92 -9.56
N ASN A 76 26.29 12.71 -8.40
CA ASN A 76 26.52 13.56 -7.23
C ASN A 76 27.97 13.46 -6.73
N PRO A 77 28.75 14.56 -6.74
CA PRO A 77 30.12 14.54 -6.24
C PRO A 77 30.21 14.34 -4.71
N TYR A 78 29.10 14.55 -3.99
CA TYR A 78 29.02 14.35 -2.54
C TYR A 78 28.55 12.96 -2.17
N ARG A 79 28.33 12.06 -3.15
CA ARG A 79 27.96 10.68 -2.87
C ARG A 79 29.11 10.00 -2.12
N GLU A 80 28.80 9.49 -0.91
CA GLU A 80 29.79 8.73 -0.14
C GLU A 80 30.05 7.37 -0.81
N THR A 81 31.32 7.13 -1.14
CA THR A 81 31.77 5.89 -1.79
C THR A 81 32.83 5.16 -0.96
N ARG A 82 33.14 5.67 0.23
CA ARG A 82 34.15 5.13 1.13
C ARG A 82 33.50 4.40 2.30
N ALA A 83 34.14 3.37 2.81
CA ALA A 83 33.76 2.74 4.05
C ALA A 83 34.25 3.58 5.22
N LEU A 84 33.33 4.17 5.99
CA LEU A 84 33.64 5.00 7.14
C LEU A 84 33.30 4.25 8.43
N TYR A 85 34.23 4.21 9.36
CA TYR A 85 34.09 3.61 10.67
C TYR A 85 34.32 4.65 11.77
N ARG A 86 33.47 4.60 12.80
CA ARG A 86 33.64 5.37 14.02
C ARG A 86 33.62 4.43 15.22
N ALA A 87 34.72 4.36 15.94
CA ALA A 87 34.80 3.51 17.14
C ALA A 87 33.82 3.99 18.23
N PRO A 88 33.32 3.10 19.10
CA PRO A 88 32.50 3.50 20.24
C PRO A 88 33.18 4.59 21.08
N GLY A 89 32.48 5.70 21.31
CA GLY A 89 32.99 6.85 22.06
C GLY A 89 33.93 7.80 21.28
N ALA A 90 34.30 7.48 20.03
CA ALA A 90 35.09 8.37 19.20
C ALA A 90 34.24 9.50 18.60
N SER A 91 34.87 10.67 18.40
CA SER A 91 34.25 11.84 17.73
C SER A 91 34.48 11.83 16.23
N GLU A 92 35.54 11.17 15.75
CA GLU A 92 35.98 11.23 14.36
C GLU A 92 35.65 9.93 13.61
N TRP A 93 35.43 10.09 12.28
CA TRP A 93 35.27 9.00 11.36
C TRP A 93 36.61 8.63 10.71
N GLU A 94 36.90 7.36 10.62
CA GLU A 94 38.09 6.81 9.97
C GLU A 94 37.69 6.11 8.67
N GLU A 95 38.44 6.34 7.60
CA GLU A 95 38.29 5.58 6.37
C GLU A 95 38.93 4.19 6.51
N LYS A 96 38.18 3.16 6.16
CA LYS A 96 38.62 1.77 6.12
C LYS A 96 38.45 1.18 4.73
N SER A 97 39.13 0.07 4.45
CA SER A 97 38.85 -0.67 3.21
C SER A 97 37.49 -1.34 3.26
N VAL A 98 36.87 -1.54 2.10
CA VAL A 98 35.58 -2.26 1.99
C VAL A 98 35.74 -3.69 2.51
N ASP A 99 36.84 -4.37 2.24
CA ASP A 99 37.11 -5.73 2.73
C ASP A 99 37.14 -5.77 4.25
N TRP A 100 37.86 -4.82 4.89
CA TRP A 100 37.86 -4.71 6.35
C TRP A 100 36.45 -4.52 6.92
N MET A 101 35.65 -3.69 6.26
CA MET A 101 34.27 -3.44 6.69
C MET A 101 33.41 -4.72 6.60
N LEU A 102 33.52 -5.43 5.48
CA LEU A 102 32.75 -6.67 5.26
C LEU A 102 33.15 -7.76 6.26
N ASP A 103 34.44 -7.95 6.48
CA ASP A 103 34.95 -8.91 7.46
C ASP A 103 34.48 -8.56 8.88
N THR A 104 34.59 -7.30 9.28
CA THR A 104 34.16 -6.83 10.60
C THR A 104 32.65 -7.02 10.80
N ILE A 105 31.83 -6.77 9.79
CA ILE A 105 30.38 -6.99 9.86
C ILE A 105 30.07 -8.50 9.95
N ALA A 106 30.74 -9.31 9.14
CA ALA A 106 30.56 -10.76 9.13
C ALA A 106 30.92 -11.38 10.48
N ASP A 107 32.06 -10.99 11.06
CA ASP A 107 32.50 -11.46 12.39
C ASP A 107 31.48 -11.11 13.48
N ARG A 108 30.97 -9.88 13.49
CA ARG A 108 29.96 -9.44 14.47
C ARG A 108 28.65 -10.21 14.32
N ILE A 109 28.19 -10.43 13.10
CA ILE A 109 26.99 -11.23 12.83
C ILE A 109 27.21 -12.66 13.32
N TRP A 110 28.35 -13.26 12.99
CA TRP A 110 28.69 -14.61 13.34
C TRP A 110 28.79 -14.83 14.87
N GLU A 111 29.50 -13.95 15.56
CA GLU A 111 29.62 -13.99 17.03
C GLU A 111 28.28 -13.84 17.72
N THR A 112 27.46 -12.86 17.27
CA THR A 112 26.14 -12.61 17.86
C THR A 112 25.20 -13.77 17.61
N ARG A 113 25.17 -14.27 16.38
CA ARG A 113 24.39 -15.45 16.00
C ARG A 113 24.72 -16.66 16.88
N ASN A 114 26.00 -16.97 17.03
CA ASN A 114 26.42 -18.15 17.81
C ASN A 114 26.04 -18.04 19.29
N LYS A 115 25.95 -16.84 19.85
CA LYS A 115 25.51 -16.62 21.23
C LYS A 115 24.01 -16.83 21.43
N GLY A 116 23.21 -16.65 20.40
CA GLY A 116 21.74 -16.70 20.47
C GLY A 116 21.07 -17.68 19.50
N PHE A 117 21.83 -18.65 18.98
CA PHE A 117 21.29 -19.68 18.11
C PHE A 117 20.62 -20.79 18.90
N VAL A 118 19.36 -21.07 18.54
CA VAL A 118 18.52 -22.10 19.17
C VAL A 118 18.17 -23.16 18.13
N GLU A 119 18.61 -24.40 18.36
CA GLU A 119 18.27 -25.50 17.45
C GLU A 119 16.85 -25.99 17.63
N LYS A 120 16.36 -26.05 18.86
CA LYS A 120 15.01 -26.49 19.19
C LYS A 120 14.34 -25.53 20.15
N ASP A 121 13.03 -25.37 20.01
CA ASP A 121 12.21 -24.62 20.95
C ASP A 121 11.94 -25.38 22.25
N GLU A 122 11.19 -24.79 23.18
CA GLU A 122 10.78 -25.37 24.47
C GLU A 122 9.93 -26.62 24.33
N ASN A 123 9.29 -26.84 23.18
CA ASN A 123 8.47 -28.03 22.88
C ASN A 123 9.27 -29.10 22.15
N GLY A 124 10.59 -28.91 21.94
CA GLY A 124 11.46 -29.83 21.22
C GLY A 124 11.35 -29.79 19.69
N LEU A 125 10.60 -28.86 19.15
CA LEU A 125 10.48 -28.63 17.71
C LEU A 125 11.77 -27.99 17.16
N THR A 126 12.30 -28.53 16.07
CA THR A 126 13.49 -27.99 15.42
C THR A 126 13.17 -26.67 14.72
N ILE A 127 13.77 -25.58 15.20
CA ILE A 127 13.56 -24.22 14.66
C ILE A 127 14.81 -23.65 13.97
N ASN A 128 16.02 -24.04 14.39
CA ASN A 128 17.30 -23.57 13.85
C ASN A 128 17.35 -22.04 13.70
N ALA A 129 17.07 -21.29 14.76
CA ALA A 129 16.86 -19.85 14.73
C ALA A 129 17.84 -19.07 15.59
N ALA A 130 18.31 -17.92 15.10
CA ALA A 130 18.92 -16.86 15.89
C ALA A 130 17.89 -15.77 16.18
N THR A 131 17.58 -15.57 17.47
CA THR A 131 16.53 -14.63 17.91
C THR A 131 17.07 -13.30 18.42
N ASN A 132 18.39 -13.20 18.57
CA ASN A 132 19.11 -12.03 19.09
C ASN A 132 19.65 -11.09 18.01
N ILE A 133 19.32 -11.34 16.74
CA ILE A 133 19.62 -10.50 15.60
C ILE A 133 18.34 -10.27 14.82
N GLY A 134 18.11 -9.02 14.39
CA GLY A 134 17.06 -8.65 13.47
C GLY A 134 17.61 -7.91 12.26
N PHE A 135 16.92 -8.01 11.13
CA PHE A 135 17.19 -7.24 9.93
C PHE A 135 15.98 -6.37 9.58
N ILE A 136 16.22 -5.09 9.36
CA ILE A 136 15.19 -4.14 8.90
C ILE A 136 15.62 -3.59 7.54
N GLY A 137 14.87 -3.92 6.51
CA GLY A 137 15.08 -3.46 5.13
C GLY A 137 14.42 -2.12 4.84
N GLY A 138 14.64 -1.62 3.63
CA GLY A 138 14.07 -0.39 3.10
C GLY A 138 12.93 -0.64 2.10
N SER A 139 12.08 0.37 1.89
CA SER A 139 10.98 0.33 0.91
C SER A 139 11.44 0.50 -0.54
N ALA A 140 12.64 1.00 -0.75
CA ALA A 140 13.21 1.25 -2.09
C ALA A 140 14.08 0.09 -2.61
N LEU A 141 13.92 -1.10 -2.03
CA LEU A 141 14.61 -2.32 -2.47
C LEU A 141 13.81 -3.02 -3.57
N ASP A 142 14.52 -3.55 -4.56
CA ASP A 142 13.95 -4.38 -5.61
C ASP A 142 13.56 -5.79 -5.07
N ASN A 143 12.69 -6.49 -5.80
CA ASN A 143 12.27 -7.84 -5.42
C ASN A 143 13.45 -8.81 -5.32
N GLU A 144 14.42 -8.68 -6.22
CA GLU A 144 15.64 -9.50 -6.25
C GLU A 144 16.52 -9.24 -5.02
N GLU A 145 16.65 -7.98 -4.60
CA GLU A 145 17.36 -7.60 -3.37
C GLU A 145 16.65 -8.15 -2.13
N CYS A 146 15.33 -7.99 -2.05
CA CYS A 146 14.52 -8.57 -0.98
C CYS A 146 14.65 -10.09 -0.90
N TYR A 147 14.68 -10.77 -2.04
CA TYR A 147 14.90 -12.21 -2.12
C TYR A 147 16.29 -12.62 -1.61
N LEU A 148 17.34 -11.91 -2.03
CA LEU A 148 18.72 -12.18 -1.59
C LEU A 148 18.87 -11.97 -0.09
N ILE A 149 18.29 -10.90 0.46
CA ILE A 149 18.27 -10.60 1.89
C ILE A 149 17.59 -11.73 2.65
N ARG A 150 16.39 -12.14 2.22
CA ARG A 150 15.64 -13.22 2.85
C ARG A 150 16.40 -14.55 2.79
N LYS A 151 17.00 -14.85 1.64
CA LYS A 151 17.83 -16.05 1.46
C LYS A 151 19.03 -16.06 2.37
N LEU A 152 19.76 -14.94 2.51
CA LEU A 152 20.93 -14.85 3.37
C LEU A 152 20.53 -14.89 4.85
N PHE A 153 19.69 -13.95 5.30
CA PHE A 153 19.39 -13.79 6.72
C PHE A 153 18.55 -14.94 7.25
N THR A 154 17.42 -15.23 6.64
CA THR A 154 16.54 -16.30 7.14
C THR A 154 17.05 -17.69 6.73
N GLY A 155 17.31 -17.92 5.45
CA GLY A 155 17.69 -19.23 4.95
C GLY A 155 19.11 -19.66 5.32
N GLY A 156 20.08 -18.75 5.22
CA GLY A 156 21.49 -19.02 5.48
C GLY A 156 21.89 -18.90 6.94
N LEU A 157 21.43 -17.85 7.61
CA LEU A 157 21.86 -17.51 8.97
C LEU A 157 20.86 -17.92 10.07
N GLY A 158 19.61 -18.28 9.71
CA GLY A 158 18.56 -18.60 10.66
C GLY A 158 18.02 -17.38 11.41
N ILE A 159 18.21 -16.18 10.90
CA ILE A 159 17.71 -14.94 11.51
C ILE A 159 16.24 -14.76 11.10
N LEU A 160 15.32 -15.04 12.03
CA LEU A 160 13.88 -14.99 11.75
C LEU A 160 13.31 -13.56 11.68
N PRO A 161 13.66 -12.63 12.58
CA PRO A 161 13.18 -11.25 12.49
C PRO A 161 13.80 -10.51 11.29
N THR A 162 13.27 -10.79 10.10
CA THR A 162 13.68 -10.14 8.84
C THR A 162 12.49 -9.39 8.30
N GLU A 163 12.48 -8.08 8.47
CA GLU A 163 11.37 -7.20 8.18
C GLU A 163 11.76 -6.14 7.13
N ASN A 164 10.74 -5.58 6.50
CA ASN A 164 10.86 -4.45 5.58
C ASN A 164 10.09 -3.26 6.14
N SER A 165 10.40 -2.05 5.70
CA SER A 165 9.70 -0.84 6.12
C SER A 165 8.18 -0.91 5.86
N ALA A 166 7.73 -1.67 4.87
CA ALA A 166 6.32 -1.94 4.61
C ALA A 166 5.60 -2.59 5.82
N ARG A 167 6.29 -3.37 6.66
CA ARG A 167 5.73 -3.91 7.90
C ARG A 167 5.26 -2.80 8.85
N TYR A 168 6.00 -1.72 8.95
CA TYR A 168 5.73 -0.61 9.86
C TYR A 168 4.84 0.47 9.24
N CYS A 169 4.73 0.51 7.93
CA CYS A 169 4.01 1.51 7.15
C CYS A 169 2.64 1.01 6.68
N HIS A 170 2.58 -0.16 6.05
CA HIS A 170 1.36 -0.68 5.42
C HIS A 170 0.86 -2.00 6.03
N SER A 171 1.41 -2.48 7.13
CA SER A 171 1.05 -3.82 7.64
C SER A 171 -0.43 -3.97 7.91
N THR A 172 -1.08 -2.96 8.47
CA THR A 172 -2.53 -2.91 8.69
C THR A 172 -3.32 -2.99 7.38
N THR A 173 -2.91 -2.22 6.38
CA THR A 173 -3.55 -2.23 5.05
C THR A 173 -3.37 -3.57 4.35
N VAL A 174 -2.15 -4.14 4.36
CA VAL A 174 -1.89 -5.46 3.77
C VAL A 174 -2.69 -6.56 4.47
N ALA A 175 -2.76 -6.52 5.82
CA ALA A 175 -3.54 -7.45 6.60
C ALA A 175 -5.05 -7.33 6.35
N ALA A 176 -5.55 -6.15 6.01
CA ALA A 176 -6.94 -5.93 5.64
C ALA A 176 -7.24 -6.35 4.19
N LEU A 177 -6.36 -6.01 3.24
CA LEU A 177 -6.57 -6.30 1.82
C LEU A 177 -6.52 -7.80 1.51
N SER A 178 -5.61 -8.55 2.16
CA SER A 178 -5.45 -9.99 1.87
C SER A 178 -6.71 -10.80 2.14
N PRO A 179 -7.40 -10.72 3.29
CA PRO A 179 -8.65 -11.45 3.51
C PRO A 179 -9.83 -10.87 2.74
N THR A 180 -9.79 -9.57 2.39
CA THR A 180 -10.90 -8.92 1.70
C THR A 180 -10.89 -9.18 0.20
N PHE A 181 -9.71 -9.08 -0.43
CA PHE A 181 -9.55 -9.18 -1.89
C PHE A 181 -8.65 -10.34 -2.33
N GLY A 182 -8.10 -11.11 -1.40
CA GLY A 182 -7.15 -12.19 -1.69
C GLY A 182 -5.74 -11.73 -2.07
N PHE A 183 -5.48 -10.42 -2.05
CA PHE A 183 -4.21 -9.84 -2.47
C PHE A 183 -3.87 -8.59 -1.64
N GLY A 184 -2.68 -8.56 -1.06
CA GLY A 184 -2.25 -7.50 -0.13
C GLY A 184 -1.64 -6.27 -0.81
N ALA A 185 -2.12 -5.88 -1.99
CA ALA A 185 -1.62 -4.73 -2.73
C ALA A 185 -2.75 -4.04 -3.52
N CYS A 186 -2.42 -2.93 -4.19
CA CYS A 186 -3.34 -2.21 -5.06
C CYS A 186 -3.85 -3.12 -6.18
N THR A 187 -5.17 -3.18 -6.37
CA THR A 187 -5.82 -4.07 -7.36
C THR A 187 -5.75 -3.52 -8.78
N ASN A 188 -5.63 -2.20 -8.93
CA ASN A 188 -5.66 -1.51 -10.21
C ASN A 188 -4.39 -0.68 -10.43
N PRO A 189 -3.88 -0.59 -11.66
CA PRO A 189 -2.81 0.34 -11.97
C PRO A 189 -3.32 1.80 -11.90
N PRO A 190 -2.47 2.79 -11.54
CA PRO A 190 -2.87 4.19 -11.42
C PRO A 190 -3.55 4.76 -12.68
N ARG A 191 -3.25 4.22 -13.85
CA ARG A 191 -3.87 4.63 -15.13
C ARG A 191 -5.38 4.37 -15.15
N ASP A 192 -5.88 3.36 -14.46
CA ASP A 192 -7.31 3.03 -14.46
C ASP A 192 -8.17 4.12 -13.81
N LEU A 193 -7.56 4.99 -12.99
CA LEU A 193 -8.25 6.16 -12.44
C LEU A 193 -8.90 7.04 -13.51
N ILE A 194 -8.38 7.03 -14.75
CA ILE A 194 -8.96 7.79 -15.87
C ILE A 194 -10.38 7.33 -16.27
N ASN A 195 -10.75 6.12 -15.87
CA ASN A 195 -12.04 5.50 -16.18
C ASN A 195 -13.07 5.68 -15.06
N SER A 196 -12.72 6.40 -13.99
CA SER A 196 -13.59 6.61 -12.84
C SER A 196 -14.46 7.84 -13.01
N ASP A 197 -15.71 7.79 -12.53
CA ASP A 197 -16.64 8.92 -12.48
C ASP A 197 -16.51 9.71 -11.18
N CYS A 198 -16.05 9.06 -10.11
CA CYS A 198 -15.79 9.67 -8.81
C CYS A 198 -14.48 9.11 -8.25
N ILE A 199 -13.61 9.99 -7.73
CA ILE A 199 -12.31 9.61 -7.16
C ILE A 199 -12.19 10.23 -5.78
N LEU A 200 -12.09 9.37 -4.75
CA LEU A 200 -11.79 9.79 -3.39
C LEU A 200 -10.30 9.58 -3.10
N ILE A 201 -9.60 10.66 -2.80
CA ILE A 201 -8.20 10.67 -2.34
C ILE A 201 -8.23 11.01 -0.86
N MET A 202 -7.73 10.08 -0.02
CA MET A 202 -7.78 10.24 1.43
C MET A 202 -6.40 10.04 2.04
N GLY A 203 -5.95 11.01 2.87
CA GLY A 203 -4.67 10.94 3.59
C GLY A 203 -3.44 10.94 2.69
N SER A 204 -3.54 11.42 1.45
CA SER A 204 -2.44 11.44 0.48
C SER A 204 -2.29 12.79 -0.21
N ASN A 205 -1.11 13.38 -0.13
CA ASN A 205 -0.76 14.54 -0.95
C ASN A 205 -0.26 14.09 -2.34
N MET A 206 -1.11 13.36 -3.06
CA MET A 206 -0.80 12.71 -4.33
C MET A 206 -0.19 13.68 -5.36
N GLY A 207 -0.65 14.94 -5.38
CA GLY A 207 -0.15 15.97 -6.31
C GLY A 207 1.32 16.31 -6.12
N GLU A 208 1.88 16.17 -4.92
CA GLU A 208 3.30 16.43 -4.63
C GLU A 208 4.10 15.15 -4.46
N ALA A 209 3.55 14.14 -3.77
CA ALA A 209 4.25 12.88 -3.51
C ALA A 209 4.29 11.97 -4.75
N HIS A 210 3.17 11.90 -5.50
CA HIS A 210 3.01 11.05 -6.68
C HIS A 210 2.54 11.82 -7.93
N PRO A 211 3.26 12.87 -8.39
CA PRO A 211 2.75 13.79 -9.40
C PRO A 211 2.38 13.13 -10.72
N VAL A 212 3.13 12.07 -11.11
CA VAL A 212 2.86 11.35 -12.36
C VAL A 212 1.58 10.52 -12.25
N ALA A 213 1.33 9.86 -11.10
CA ALA A 213 0.07 9.16 -10.88
C ALA A 213 -1.10 10.14 -10.75
N PHE A 214 -0.91 11.32 -10.15
CA PHE A 214 -1.94 12.35 -10.01
C PHE A 214 -2.43 12.92 -11.35
N HIS A 215 -1.64 12.76 -12.40
CA HIS A 215 -2.08 13.08 -13.76
C HIS A 215 -3.37 12.34 -14.13
N TRP A 216 -3.53 11.09 -13.75
CA TRP A 216 -4.68 10.27 -14.13
C TRP A 216 -6.01 10.74 -13.51
N PRO A 217 -6.10 11.06 -12.20
CA PRO A 217 -7.26 11.74 -11.64
C PRO A 217 -7.59 13.06 -12.33
N MET A 218 -6.58 13.83 -12.72
CA MET A 218 -6.80 15.10 -13.44
C MET A 218 -7.32 14.89 -14.88
N GLU A 219 -6.90 13.82 -15.54
CA GLU A 219 -7.49 13.44 -16.83
C GLU A 219 -8.94 12.95 -16.69
N ALA A 220 -9.25 12.16 -15.65
CA ALA A 220 -10.62 11.79 -15.32
C ALA A 220 -11.50 13.03 -15.06
N LYS A 221 -11.01 13.97 -14.26
CA LYS A 221 -11.68 15.25 -13.98
C LYS A 221 -11.97 16.04 -15.24
N ARG A 222 -11.04 16.09 -16.21
CA ARG A 222 -11.28 16.73 -17.51
C ARG A 222 -12.39 16.07 -18.33
N LYS A 223 -12.63 14.78 -18.07
CA LYS A 223 -13.74 14.02 -18.68
C LYS A 223 -15.05 14.14 -17.92
N GLY A 224 -15.07 14.84 -16.80
CA GLY A 224 -16.26 15.07 -15.98
C GLY A 224 -16.31 14.29 -14.67
N ALA A 225 -15.27 13.53 -14.33
CA ALA A 225 -15.19 12.85 -13.03
C ALA A 225 -15.12 13.86 -11.89
N ILE A 226 -15.71 13.49 -10.75
CA ILE A 226 -15.67 14.27 -9.52
C ILE A 226 -14.47 13.80 -8.68
N THR A 227 -13.66 14.74 -8.20
CA THR A 227 -12.51 14.48 -7.36
C THR A 227 -12.72 15.04 -5.97
N ILE A 228 -12.52 14.18 -4.95
CA ILE A 228 -12.72 14.49 -3.54
C ILE A 228 -11.39 14.25 -2.81
N HIS A 229 -10.96 15.21 -2.01
CA HIS A 229 -9.78 15.06 -1.16
C HIS A 229 -10.15 15.21 0.30
N VAL A 230 -9.80 14.20 1.12
CA VAL A 230 -10.03 14.16 2.56
C VAL A 230 -8.68 14.08 3.26
N ASP A 231 -8.31 15.12 3.99
CA ASP A 231 -6.96 15.22 4.59
C ASP A 231 -6.97 16.21 5.77
N PRO A 232 -6.20 15.96 6.82
CA PRO A 232 -6.00 16.94 7.90
C PRO A 232 -5.39 18.27 7.44
N ARG A 233 -4.68 18.26 6.32
CA ARG A 233 -3.98 19.43 5.78
C ARG A 233 -4.47 19.78 4.39
N PHE A 234 -4.74 21.07 4.16
CA PHE A 234 -4.99 21.57 2.80
C PHE A 234 -3.69 21.59 2.00
N THR A 235 -3.60 20.76 0.96
CA THR A 235 -2.41 20.56 0.15
C THR A 235 -2.65 20.98 -1.32
N ARG A 236 -1.64 20.79 -2.17
CA ARG A 236 -1.79 20.97 -3.62
C ARG A 236 -2.79 20.00 -4.23
N THR A 237 -2.94 18.82 -3.65
CA THR A 237 -3.99 17.86 -4.03
C THR A 237 -5.36 18.46 -3.74
N SER A 238 -5.55 19.04 -2.53
CA SER A 238 -6.80 19.71 -2.14
C SER A 238 -7.18 20.83 -3.11
N ALA A 239 -6.19 21.64 -3.49
CA ALA A 239 -6.40 22.77 -4.40
C ALA A 239 -6.80 22.35 -5.82
N ALA A 240 -6.45 21.14 -6.25
CA ALA A 240 -6.76 20.62 -7.57
C ALA A 240 -8.05 19.80 -7.62
N CYS A 241 -8.53 19.27 -6.48
CA CYS A 241 -9.77 18.52 -6.38
C CYS A 241 -11.01 19.42 -6.36
N ASP A 242 -12.19 18.85 -6.66
CA ASP A 242 -13.47 19.57 -6.66
C ASP A 242 -13.99 19.82 -5.24
N HIS A 243 -13.75 18.86 -4.35
CA HIS A 243 -14.18 18.91 -2.96
C HIS A 243 -13.01 18.61 -2.02
N TYR A 244 -12.91 19.39 -0.95
CA TYR A 244 -11.98 19.15 0.14
C TYR A 244 -12.76 19.04 1.45
N VAL A 245 -12.44 18.00 2.22
CA VAL A 245 -12.95 17.80 3.58
C VAL A 245 -11.78 17.71 4.54
N HIS A 246 -11.79 18.57 5.56
CA HIS A 246 -10.83 18.50 6.65
C HIS A 246 -11.24 17.43 7.66
N THR A 247 -10.30 16.60 8.08
CA THR A 247 -10.50 15.59 9.14
C THR A 247 -9.39 15.68 10.18
N ARG A 248 -9.67 15.23 11.42
CA ARG A 248 -8.62 15.05 12.43
C ARG A 248 -7.75 13.85 12.07
N PRO A 249 -6.43 13.91 12.33
CA PRO A 249 -5.58 12.72 12.23
C PRO A 249 -6.10 11.58 13.11
N GLY A 250 -6.11 10.35 12.56
CA GLY A 250 -6.59 9.17 13.28
C GLY A 250 -8.11 8.96 13.28
N ALA A 251 -8.87 9.79 12.56
CA ALA A 251 -10.32 9.71 12.47
C ALA A 251 -10.83 8.99 11.20
N ASP A 252 -9.95 8.41 10.42
CA ASP A 252 -10.24 7.83 9.09
C ASP A 252 -11.29 6.73 9.15
N ILE A 253 -11.20 5.85 10.16
CA ILE A 253 -12.16 4.75 10.35
C ILE A 253 -13.58 5.30 10.52
N ALA A 254 -13.75 6.33 11.34
CA ALA A 254 -15.07 6.94 11.56
C ALA A 254 -15.58 7.63 10.29
N PHE A 255 -14.71 8.32 9.56
CA PHE A 255 -15.10 8.97 8.30
C PHE A 255 -15.59 7.96 7.26
N ILE A 256 -14.80 6.89 7.02
CA ILE A 256 -15.18 5.82 6.09
C ILE A 256 -16.42 5.09 6.59
N GLY A 257 -16.52 4.83 7.92
CA GLY A 257 -17.72 4.24 8.53
C GLY A 257 -18.98 5.04 8.24
N GLY A 258 -18.89 6.38 8.31
CA GLY A 258 -20.00 7.27 7.95
C GLY A 258 -20.40 7.21 6.48
N LEU A 259 -19.41 7.08 5.57
CA LEU A 259 -19.70 6.90 4.14
C LEU A 259 -20.39 5.56 3.86
N ILE A 260 -19.91 4.48 4.52
CA ILE A 260 -20.53 3.14 4.41
C ILE A 260 -21.97 3.19 4.92
N ASN A 261 -22.20 3.77 6.11
CA ASN A 261 -23.53 3.92 6.66
C ASN A 261 -24.45 4.69 5.70
N TYR A 262 -24.00 5.82 5.17
CA TYR A 262 -24.77 6.63 4.23
C TYR A 262 -25.18 5.84 2.97
N VAL A 263 -24.24 5.08 2.39
CA VAL A 263 -24.49 4.25 1.22
C VAL A 263 -25.49 3.12 1.52
N LEU A 264 -25.39 2.50 2.71
CA LEU A 264 -26.31 1.43 3.14
C LEU A 264 -27.72 1.95 3.45
N GLU A 265 -27.83 3.10 4.12
CA GLU A 265 -29.12 3.71 4.48
C GLU A 265 -29.91 4.20 3.24
N HIS A 266 -29.20 4.66 2.22
CA HIS A 266 -29.83 5.21 1.00
C HIS A 266 -29.90 4.23 -0.16
N ASP A 267 -29.58 2.93 0.08
CA ASP A 267 -29.58 1.86 -0.93
C ASP A 267 -28.74 2.18 -2.18
N TYR A 268 -27.61 2.91 -2.00
CA TYR A 268 -26.70 3.28 -3.09
C TYR A 268 -25.65 2.21 -3.41
N TRP A 269 -25.70 1.05 -2.74
CA TRP A 269 -24.80 -0.07 -2.99
C TRP A 269 -25.19 -0.83 -4.27
N PHE A 270 -24.20 -1.39 -4.96
CA PHE A 270 -24.40 -2.13 -6.20
C PHE A 270 -24.88 -3.56 -5.91
N LYS A 271 -26.20 -3.76 -5.96
CA LYS A 271 -26.91 -4.98 -5.50
C LYS A 271 -26.38 -6.26 -6.15
N GLU A 272 -26.22 -6.25 -7.47
CA GLU A 272 -25.75 -7.43 -8.20
C GLU A 272 -24.34 -7.85 -7.75
N TYR A 273 -23.42 -6.90 -7.62
CA TYR A 273 -22.07 -7.16 -7.16
C TYR A 273 -22.06 -7.67 -5.70
N VAL A 274 -22.76 -6.98 -4.82
CA VAL A 274 -22.79 -7.31 -3.38
C VAL A 274 -23.33 -8.71 -3.13
N ILE A 275 -24.39 -9.10 -3.84
CA ILE A 275 -25.01 -10.43 -3.68
C ILE A 275 -24.13 -11.54 -4.28
N ASN A 276 -23.56 -11.32 -5.47
CA ASN A 276 -22.95 -12.42 -6.24
C ASN A 276 -21.43 -12.53 -6.05
N TYR A 277 -20.75 -11.45 -5.62
CA TYR A 277 -19.29 -11.40 -5.57
C TYR A 277 -18.72 -11.05 -4.20
N THR A 278 -19.58 -11.01 -3.15
CA THR A 278 -19.14 -10.83 -1.76
C THR A 278 -19.78 -11.88 -0.86
N ASN A 279 -19.36 -11.91 0.39
CA ASN A 279 -19.99 -12.78 1.41
C ASN A 279 -21.25 -12.16 2.05
N ALA A 280 -21.79 -11.09 1.50
CA ALA A 280 -22.90 -10.34 2.08
C ALA A 280 -24.14 -11.21 2.35
N ALA A 281 -24.43 -12.17 1.46
CA ALA A 281 -25.56 -13.08 1.56
C ALA A 281 -25.32 -14.27 2.51
N THR A 282 -24.08 -14.49 2.96
CA THR A 282 -23.74 -15.65 3.79
C THR A 282 -24.29 -15.50 5.20
N LEU A 283 -24.84 -16.61 5.76
CA LEU A 283 -25.37 -16.63 7.12
C LEU A 283 -24.24 -16.95 8.13
N ILE A 284 -24.14 -16.14 9.16
CA ILE A 284 -23.26 -16.35 10.32
C ILE A 284 -23.99 -17.21 11.37
N ASP A 285 -23.23 -17.93 12.16
CA ASP A 285 -23.75 -18.73 13.28
C ASP A 285 -24.71 -17.88 14.15
N PRO A 286 -25.91 -18.44 14.51
CA PRO A 286 -26.88 -17.70 15.31
C PRO A 286 -26.40 -17.27 16.70
N GLY A 287 -25.35 -17.90 17.21
CA GLY A 287 -24.70 -17.50 18.47
C GLY A 287 -23.76 -16.34 18.37
N PHE A 288 -23.58 -15.72 17.19
CA PHE A 288 -22.73 -14.55 17.03
C PHE A 288 -23.28 -13.34 17.79
N GLU A 289 -22.45 -12.78 18.66
CA GLU A 289 -22.73 -11.55 19.41
C GLU A 289 -21.57 -10.60 19.29
N PHE A 290 -21.86 -9.32 19.21
CA PHE A 290 -20.87 -8.24 19.15
C PHE A 290 -21.07 -7.31 20.36
N ASP A 291 -19.98 -7.02 21.07
CA ASP A 291 -19.96 -6.06 22.19
C ASP A 291 -19.66 -4.65 21.63
N ASP A 292 -20.68 -3.86 21.50
CA ASP A 292 -20.61 -2.49 20.96
C ASP A 292 -19.77 -1.54 21.83
N VAL A 293 -19.55 -1.86 23.10
CA VAL A 293 -18.81 -1.01 24.05
C VAL A 293 -17.31 -1.26 23.94
N ARG A 294 -16.90 -2.54 23.90
CA ARG A 294 -15.50 -2.94 23.88
C ARG A 294 -14.98 -3.23 22.47
N GLY A 295 -15.85 -3.37 21.49
CA GLY A 295 -15.47 -3.65 20.11
C GLY A 295 -15.03 -5.10 19.87
N PHE A 296 -15.40 -6.02 20.76
CA PHE A 296 -15.10 -7.45 20.61
C PHE A 296 -16.37 -8.24 20.29
N PHE A 297 -16.22 -9.33 19.59
CA PHE A 297 -17.28 -10.34 19.44
C PHE A 297 -17.07 -11.48 20.44
N ASN A 298 -18.08 -12.31 20.61
CA ASN A 298 -18.04 -13.42 21.54
C ASN A 298 -16.89 -14.41 21.23
N GLY A 299 -16.34 -15.02 22.29
CA GLY A 299 -15.12 -15.83 22.21
C GLY A 299 -13.82 -15.05 22.49
N TRP A 300 -13.89 -13.77 22.79
CA TRP A 300 -12.74 -13.02 23.29
C TRP A 300 -12.41 -13.41 24.73
N ASP A 301 -11.17 -13.77 24.96
CA ASP A 301 -10.62 -14.07 26.28
C ASP A 301 -9.70 -12.91 26.72
N PRO A 302 -10.10 -12.14 27.74
CA PRO A 302 -9.29 -11.02 28.22
C PRO A 302 -8.02 -11.44 28.97
N GLU A 303 -7.94 -12.68 29.48
CA GLU A 303 -6.76 -13.17 30.20
C GLU A 303 -5.62 -13.50 29.24
N THR A 304 -5.95 -14.13 28.12
CA THR A 304 -4.97 -14.48 27.09
C THR A 304 -4.82 -13.40 26.02
N ASN A 305 -5.67 -12.36 26.06
CA ASN A 305 -5.74 -11.27 25.05
C ASN A 305 -5.86 -11.82 23.62
N SER A 306 -6.70 -12.84 23.44
CA SER A 306 -6.92 -13.53 22.17
C SER A 306 -8.31 -14.11 22.04
N TYR A 307 -8.68 -14.49 20.81
CA TYR A 307 -9.89 -15.27 20.56
C TYR A 307 -9.60 -16.76 20.69
N SER A 308 -10.51 -17.49 21.35
CA SER A 308 -10.47 -18.94 21.35
C SER A 308 -10.65 -19.49 19.94
N GLN A 309 -9.79 -20.42 19.54
CA GLN A 309 -9.92 -21.12 18.25
C GLN A 309 -10.98 -22.24 18.27
N THR A 310 -11.51 -22.56 19.45
CA THR A 310 -12.51 -23.60 19.62
C THR A 310 -13.82 -23.00 20.14
N GLY A 311 -14.95 -23.28 19.48
CA GLY A 311 -16.27 -22.81 19.88
C GLY A 311 -16.56 -21.35 19.54
N THR A 312 -15.93 -20.82 18.50
CA THR A 312 -16.19 -19.47 17.98
C THR A 312 -17.51 -19.43 17.22
N THR A 313 -18.37 -18.49 17.58
CA THR A 313 -19.67 -18.29 16.94
C THR A 313 -19.62 -17.34 15.74
N TRP A 314 -18.43 -16.93 15.33
CA TRP A 314 -18.21 -16.06 14.16
C TRP A 314 -17.93 -16.84 12.87
N ASP A 315 -18.20 -18.16 12.86
CA ASP A 315 -18.13 -19.00 11.67
C ASP A 315 -19.45 -18.93 10.88
N TYR A 316 -19.44 -19.45 9.66
CA TYR A 316 -20.63 -19.51 8.82
C TYR A 316 -21.52 -20.69 9.18
N GLN A 317 -22.80 -20.57 8.88
CA GLN A 317 -23.71 -21.73 8.83
C GLN A 317 -23.44 -22.50 7.54
N TYR A 318 -23.23 -23.80 7.65
CA TYR A 318 -22.99 -24.67 6.50
C TYR A 318 -24.15 -25.60 6.22
N GLU A 319 -24.32 -25.98 4.96
CA GLU A 319 -25.07 -27.15 4.61
C GLU A 319 -24.27 -28.39 5.05
N MET A 320 -25.00 -29.46 5.47
CA MET A 320 -24.36 -30.71 5.84
C MET A 320 -24.48 -31.69 4.70
N ASN A 321 -23.36 -32.22 4.23
CA ASN A 321 -23.36 -33.30 3.27
C ASN A 321 -23.85 -34.63 3.89
N PRO A 322 -24.31 -35.59 3.09
CA PRO A 322 -24.78 -36.90 3.60
C PRO A 322 -23.71 -37.69 4.38
N ASP A 323 -22.43 -37.41 4.15
CA ASP A 323 -21.29 -38.02 4.85
C ASP A 323 -20.92 -37.31 6.17
N GLY A 324 -21.66 -36.26 6.53
CA GLY A 324 -21.41 -35.44 7.73
C GLY A 324 -20.35 -34.37 7.57
N SER A 325 -19.77 -34.17 6.39
CA SER A 325 -18.85 -33.07 6.10
C SER A 325 -19.58 -31.75 5.86
N TYR A 326 -18.91 -30.64 6.06
CA TYR A 326 -19.42 -29.32 5.71
C TYR A 326 -19.52 -29.15 4.18
N GLY A 327 -20.71 -28.73 3.73
CA GLY A 327 -21.02 -28.37 2.36
C GLY A 327 -20.76 -26.89 2.10
N GLN A 328 -21.58 -26.26 1.26
CA GLN A 328 -21.49 -24.83 0.99
C GLN A 328 -22.06 -24.01 2.16
N PRO A 329 -21.51 -22.78 2.38
CA PRO A 329 -22.12 -21.85 3.32
C PRO A 329 -23.56 -21.53 2.92
N LYS A 330 -24.46 -21.54 3.90
CA LYS A 330 -25.87 -21.14 3.69
C LYS A 330 -25.95 -19.66 3.35
N GLN A 331 -26.82 -19.30 2.43
CA GLN A 331 -27.00 -17.94 1.94
C GLN A 331 -28.47 -17.52 1.94
N ASP A 332 -28.70 -16.25 2.25
CA ASP A 332 -29.94 -15.53 1.98
C ASP A 332 -29.71 -14.46 0.90
N LEU A 333 -30.05 -14.78 -0.34
CA LEU A 333 -29.91 -13.86 -1.47
C LEU A 333 -30.86 -12.67 -1.41
N THR A 334 -31.84 -12.69 -0.50
CA THR A 334 -32.74 -11.56 -0.24
C THR A 334 -32.11 -10.52 0.67
N LEU A 335 -31.03 -10.89 1.38
CA LEU A 335 -30.31 -10.08 2.38
C LEU A 335 -31.21 -9.62 3.54
N GLN A 336 -32.26 -10.35 3.88
CA GLN A 336 -33.22 -9.97 4.94
C GLN A 336 -33.01 -10.74 6.24
N ASP A 337 -32.36 -11.91 6.20
CA ASP A 337 -32.10 -12.69 7.41
C ASP A 337 -31.19 -11.90 8.37
N PRO A 338 -31.56 -11.75 9.64
CA PRO A 338 -30.78 -10.98 10.60
C PRO A 338 -29.35 -11.53 10.87
N HIS A 339 -29.08 -12.79 10.55
CA HIS A 339 -27.78 -13.44 10.66
C HIS A 339 -26.96 -13.33 9.38
N CYS A 340 -27.51 -12.74 8.32
CA CYS A 340 -26.79 -12.50 7.08
C CYS A 340 -25.71 -11.42 7.33
N VAL A 341 -24.53 -11.61 6.76
CA VAL A 341 -23.40 -10.67 6.88
C VAL A 341 -23.82 -9.24 6.54
N PHE A 342 -24.66 -9.06 5.53
CA PHE A 342 -25.15 -7.74 5.13
C PHE A 342 -25.92 -7.03 6.25
N GLN A 343 -26.81 -7.75 6.96
CA GLN A 343 -27.57 -7.15 8.06
C GLN A 343 -26.71 -6.86 9.29
N LEU A 344 -25.74 -7.72 9.57
CA LEU A 344 -24.76 -7.48 10.64
C LEU A 344 -23.90 -6.24 10.35
N ILE A 345 -23.43 -6.08 9.12
CA ILE A 345 -22.68 -4.89 8.68
C ILE A 345 -23.58 -3.66 8.77
N LYS A 346 -24.82 -3.72 8.27
CA LYS A 346 -25.77 -2.60 8.35
C LYS A 346 -26.02 -2.15 9.79
N LYS A 347 -26.22 -3.11 10.70
CA LYS A 347 -26.35 -2.84 12.14
C LYS A 347 -25.08 -2.19 12.71
N GLN A 348 -23.91 -2.74 12.40
CA GLN A 348 -22.61 -2.25 12.91
C GLN A 348 -22.32 -0.82 12.46
N PHE A 349 -22.56 -0.52 11.19
CA PHE A 349 -22.26 0.81 10.64
C PHE A 349 -23.34 1.86 10.97
N SER A 350 -24.53 1.48 11.44
CA SER A 350 -25.60 2.41 11.80
C SER A 350 -25.22 3.40 12.92
N TYR A 351 -24.22 3.06 13.72
CA TYR A 351 -23.65 3.94 14.74
C TYR A 351 -22.99 5.20 14.13
N TYR A 352 -22.43 5.09 12.93
CA TYR A 352 -21.69 6.18 12.27
C TYR A 352 -22.62 7.15 11.56
N THR A 353 -23.53 7.80 12.32
CA THR A 353 -24.38 8.86 11.75
C THR A 353 -23.52 10.07 11.36
N PRO A 354 -23.98 10.95 10.44
CA PRO A 354 -23.26 12.15 10.07
C PRO A 354 -22.84 13.04 11.25
N GLU A 355 -23.66 13.11 12.31
CA GLU A 355 -23.40 13.90 13.52
C GLU A 355 -22.28 13.27 14.36
N VAL A 356 -22.34 11.96 14.60
CA VAL A 356 -21.32 11.22 15.36
C VAL A 356 -19.97 11.30 14.61
N VAL A 357 -19.99 11.07 13.32
CA VAL A 357 -18.77 11.14 12.50
C VAL A 357 -18.19 12.56 12.48
N ALA A 358 -19.02 13.57 12.37
CA ALA A 358 -18.59 14.96 12.39
C ALA A 358 -17.92 15.33 13.71
N ASP A 359 -18.45 14.87 14.83
CA ASP A 359 -17.84 15.10 16.16
C ASP A 359 -16.48 14.42 16.28
N ILE A 360 -16.36 13.17 15.87
CA ILE A 360 -15.10 12.41 15.89
C ILE A 360 -14.08 13.03 14.92
N CYS A 361 -14.47 13.29 13.69
CA CYS A 361 -13.58 13.73 12.61
C CYS A 361 -13.26 15.23 12.64
N GLY A 362 -14.09 16.04 13.30
CA GLY A 362 -13.96 17.49 13.30
C GLY A 362 -14.34 18.16 11.97
N CYS A 363 -15.08 17.47 11.11
CA CYS A 363 -15.67 17.98 9.88
C CYS A 363 -17.14 18.39 10.11
N ARG A 364 -17.83 18.87 9.09
CA ARG A 364 -19.26 19.20 9.20
C ARG A 364 -20.10 17.96 8.83
N PRO A 365 -21.28 17.74 9.47
CA PRO A 365 -22.19 16.66 9.06
C PRO A 365 -22.54 16.70 7.56
N ALA A 366 -22.73 17.91 7.03
CA ALA A 366 -23.01 18.12 5.60
C ALA A 366 -21.88 17.63 4.66
N ASP A 367 -20.63 17.59 5.15
CA ASP A 367 -19.51 17.09 4.34
C ASP A 367 -19.61 15.57 4.18
N ILE A 368 -20.01 14.84 5.24
CA ILE A 368 -20.23 13.40 5.20
C ILE A 368 -21.35 13.07 4.23
N VAL A 369 -22.50 13.74 4.39
CA VAL A 369 -23.65 13.58 3.49
C VAL A 369 -23.26 13.85 2.04
N LYS A 370 -22.55 14.97 1.80
CA LYS A 370 -22.14 15.35 0.44
C LYS A 370 -21.23 14.32 -0.22
N VAL A 371 -20.21 13.85 0.53
CA VAL A 371 -19.27 12.85 0.01
C VAL A 371 -19.97 11.49 -0.19
N GLY A 372 -20.80 11.07 0.76
CA GLY A 372 -21.59 9.84 0.64
C GLY A 372 -22.54 9.88 -0.58
N GLU A 373 -23.22 11.00 -0.81
CA GLU A 373 -24.07 11.22 -1.99
C GLU A 373 -23.29 11.15 -3.31
N LEU A 374 -22.12 11.81 -3.37
CA LEU A 374 -21.28 11.82 -4.57
C LEU A 374 -20.76 10.42 -4.91
N ILE A 375 -20.33 9.65 -3.90
CA ILE A 375 -19.89 8.27 -4.09
C ILE A 375 -21.07 7.38 -4.50
N GLY A 376 -22.18 7.45 -3.77
CA GLY A 376 -23.32 6.57 -3.98
C GLY A 376 -24.02 6.77 -5.33
N ARG A 377 -24.00 7.98 -5.89
CA ARG A 377 -24.62 8.27 -7.19
C ARG A 377 -23.72 7.98 -8.40
N ASN A 378 -22.46 7.70 -8.19
CA ASN A 378 -21.51 7.45 -9.28
C ASN A 378 -21.13 5.96 -9.31
N SER A 379 -21.52 5.28 -10.39
CA SER A 379 -21.33 3.83 -10.55
C SER A 379 -19.87 3.42 -10.74
N GLY A 380 -19.03 4.29 -11.25
CA GLY A 380 -17.61 4.08 -11.50
C GLY A 380 -16.73 4.71 -10.43
N CYS A 381 -17.10 4.60 -9.13
CA CYS A 381 -16.30 5.16 -8.04
C CYS A 381 -15.05 4.32 -7.78
N LEU A 382 -13.91 4.98 -7.75
CA LEU A 382 -12.63 4.38 -7.37
C LEU A 382 -12.05 5.09 -6.16
N LEU A 383 -11.81 4.33 -5.10
CA LEU A 383 -11.19 4.81 -3.87
C LEU A 383 -9.67 4.72 -4.02
N TYR A 384 -8.99 5.85 -3.97
CA TYR A 384 -7.54 5.92 -3.81
C TYR A 384 -7.22 6.34 -2.39
N THR A 385 -6.67 5.42 -1.61
CA THR A 385 -6.26 5.66 -0.23
C THR A 385 -4.77 5.98 -0.14
N SER A 386 -4.36 6.49 1.02
CA SER A 386 -3.02 6.97 1.29
C SER A 386 -1.94 6.01 0.83
N ASP A 387 -0.91 6.59 0.31
CA ASP A 387 0.40 5.97 0.32
C ASP A 387 1.16 6.53 1.54
N ALA A 388 1.17 5.77 2.61
CA ALA A 388 1.84 6.15 3.84
C ALA A 388 3.37 6.06 3.74
N ALA A 389 3.91 5.77 2.54
CA ALA A 389 5.34 5.67 2.29
C ALA A 389 6.02 7.02 1.98
N ASP A 390 5.31 8.14 2.16
CA ASP A 390 5.86 9.48 1.93
C ASP A 390 6.30 10.19 3.20
#